data_7c0015c5489f9ff8f2c77c9c2447fd5e
#
_entry.id   7c0015c5489f9ff8f2c77c9c2447fd5e
#
_cell.length_a   1.000
_cell.length_b   1.000
_cell.length_c   1.000
_cell.angle_alpha   90.00
_cell.angle_beta   90.00
_cell.angle_gamma   90.00
#
_symmetry.space_group_name_H-M   'P 1'
#
loop_
_entity.id
_entity.type
_entity.pdbx_description
1 polymer ?
#
loop_
_entity_poly.entity_id
_entity_poly.type
_entity_poly.pdbx_seq_one_letter_code
_entity_poly.pdbx_strand_id
1 'polypeptide(L)'
;MILRSKLLATLFAVVVLSASTLRAQTPAPPSHPTSTPYTGDLSIFEEPGREKRLQIDRVMDLLQLKAGSTVADIGAGSGWFSVRAARRVGANGRVIAEDINAKAVAYIQQRAQREHLANIVPVLGTPDDPKLTPNSLDGALMLKVYHEIAHPPLVLANLRAALKPGARFGIIDRNGNGGDHGLKESIVREEVEQAGFRQVARYDFTKADGQDYFLIFVKQ
;
A
#
# COMPACT_ATOMS: atom_id res chain seq x y z
N MET A 1 -80.59 -33.20 16.78
CA MET A 1 -79.96 -31.86 16.62
C MET A 1 -78.61 -32.00 17.25
N ILE A 2 -77.55 -32.24 16.39
CA ILE A 2 -76.20 -32.64 16.83
C ILE A 2 -75.32 -31.39 16.68
N LEU A 3 -74.81 -30.91 17.80
CA LEU A 3 -73.89 -29.77 17.88
C LEU A 3 -72.47 -30.25 17.55
N ARG A 4 -71.89 -29.77 16.46
CA ARG A 4 -70.45 -30.04 16.13
C ARG A 4 -69.61 -28.95 16.74
N SER A 5 -68.84 -29.31 17.75
CA SER A 5 -67.78 -28.52 18.31
C SER A 5 -66.51 -28.49 17.34
N LYS A 6 -66.15 -27.27 16.89
CA LYS A 6 -64.89 -27.07 16.12
C LYS A 6 -63.73 -26.78 17.08
N LEU A 7 -62.79 -27.68 17.14
CA LEU A 7 -61.54 -27.49 17.87
C LEU A 7 -60.58 -26.64 16.99
N LEU A 8 -60.21 -25.47 17.46
CA LEU A 8 -59.23 -24.59 16.81
C LEU A 8 -57.88 -24.97 17.38
N ALA A 9 -57.01 -25.58 16.55
CA ALA A 9 -55.63 -25.86 16.92
C ALA A 9 -54.77 -24.64 16.59
N THR A 10 -54.23 -23.97 17.61
CA THR A 10 -53.33 -22.84 17.46
C THR A 10 -51.90 -23.39 17.36
N LEU A 11 -51.28 -23.24 16.18
CA LEU A 11 -49.87 -23.64 15.93
C LEU A 11 -48.97 -22.52 16.45
N PHE A 12 -48.21 -22.77 17.51
CA PHE A 12 -47.14 -21.87 17.96
C PHE A 12 -45.87 -22.17 17.16
N ALA A 13 -45.49 -21.27 16.27
CA ALA A 13 -44.20 -21.33 15.59
C ALA A 13 -43.11 -20.78 16.52
N VAL A 14 -42.23 -21.64 17.00
CA VAL A 14 -41.02 -21.26 17.75
C VAL A 14 -39.97 -20.82 16.75
N VAL A 15 -39.71 -19.53 16.67
CA VAL A 15 -38.60 -18.96 15.90
C VAL A 15 -37.36 -19.09 16.74
N VAL A 16 -36.48 -20.06 16.40
CA VAL A 16 -35.17 -20.20 16.99
C VAL A 16 -34.21 -19.19 16.29
N LEU A 17 -33.97 -18.05 16.96
CA LEU A 17 -32.93 -17.13 16.55
C LEU A 17 -31.53 -17.76 16.85
N SER A 18 -30.87 -18.31 15.85
CA SER A 18 -29.47 -18.70 15.93
C SER A 18 -28.60 -17.44 15.95
N ALA A 19 -28.12 -17.04 17.11
CA ALA A 19 -27.10 -16.02 17.27
C ALA A 19 -25.75 -16.58 16.73
N SER A 20 -25.42 -16.22 15.49
CA SER A 20 -24.07 -16.48 14.96
C SER A 20 -23.08 -15.60 15.72
N THR A 21 -22.34 -16.17 16.64
CA THR A 21 -21.21 -15.51 17.30
C THR A 21 -20.14 -15.25 16.25
N LEU A 22 -19.97 -13.98 15.89
CA LEU A 22 -18.83 -13.50 15.07
C LEU A 22 -17.58 -13.75 15.91
N ARG A 23 -16.91 -14.87 15.65
CA ARG A 23 -15.62 -15.17 16.27
C ARG A 23 -14.60 -14.22 15.64
N ALA A 24 -14.03 -13.29 16.41
CA ALA A 24 -12.91 -12.47 15.99
C ALA A 24 -11.80 -13.44 15.52
N GLN A 25 -11.50 -13.42 14.23
CA GLN A 25 -10.40 -14.22 13.68
C GLN A 25 -9.11 -13.58 14.18
N THR A 26 -8.28 -14.37 14.83
CA THR A 26 -6.89 -13.98 15.14
C THR A 26 -6.21 -13.65 13.81
N PRO A 27 -5.52 -12.50 13.68
CA PRO A 27 -4.77 -12.20 12.47
C PRO A 27 -3.83 -13.36 12.10
N ALA A 28 -3.72 -13.66 10.81
CA ALA A 28 -2.75 -14.63 10.34
C ALA A 28 -1.33 -14.18 10.74
N PRO A 29 -0.41 -15.10 11.02
CA PRO A 29 0.98 -14.72 11.28
C PRO A 29 1.58 -14.04 10.03
N PRO A 30 2.58 -13.15 10.22
CA PRO A 30 3.30 -12.53 9.10
C PRO A 30 3.86 -13.58 8.15
N SER A 31 3.90 -13.30 6.84
CA SER A 31 4.45 -14.21 5.83
C SER A 31 5.97 -14.33 5.90
N HIS A 32 6.64 -13.33 6.48
CA HIS A 32 8.09 -13.26 6.72
C HIS A 32 8.38 -12.43 7.98
N PRO A 33 9.60 -12.49 8.56
CA PRO A 33 10.02 -11.56 9.61
C PRO A 33 9.92 -10.12 9.12
N THR A 34 9.34 -9.23 9.93
CA THR A 34 9.14 -7.82 9.59
C THR A 34 9.85 -6.90 10.55
N SER A 35 10.31 -5.75 10.07
CA SER A 35 10.77 -4.66 10.91
C SER A 35 9.58 -3.90 11.51
N THR A 36 9.79 -3.32 12.68
CA THR A 36 8.79 -2.43 13.28
C THR A 36 8.70 -1.13 12.49
N PRO A 37 7.50 -0.67 12.09
CA PRO A 37 7.32 0.60 11.40
C PRO A 37 7.90 1.77 12.20
N TYR A 38 8.56 2.69 11.49
CA TYR A 38 9.20 3.83 12.12
C TYR A 38 8.16 4.84 12.63
N THR A 39 8.27 5.22 13.90
CA THR A 39 7.33 6.16 14.55
C THR A 39 8.01 7.42 15.12
N GLY A 40 9.31 7.60 14.85
CA GLY A 40 10.12 8.73 15.34
C GLY A 40 9.97 10.00 14.50
N ASP A 41 11.03 10.81 14.48
CA ASP A 41 11.07 12.06 13.71
C ASP A 41 11.16 11.78 12.21
N LEU A 42 10.10 12.13 11.49
CA LEU A 42 9.99 11.89 10.05
C LEU A 42 10.93 12.78 9.21
N SER A 43 11.48 13.86 9.78
CA SER A 43 12.41 14.74 9.07
C SER A 43 13.70 14.03 8.66
N ILE A 44 14.07 12.94 9.32
CA ILE A 44 15.24 12.12 8.96
C ILE A 44 15.16 11.58 7.53
N PHE A 45 13.94 11.41 6.98
CA PHE A 45 13.73 10.97 5.61
C PHE A 45 13.89 12.08 4.58
N GLU A 46 14.12 13.33 5.01
CA GLU A 46 14.29 14.50 4.14
C GLU A 46 15.77 14.87 3.88
N GLU A 47 16.66 13.94 4.14
CA GLU A 47 18.11 14.14 4.02
C GLU A 47 18.50 14.72 2.66
N PRO A 48 19.33 15.78 2.62
CA PRO A 48 19.82 16.41 1.40
C PRO A 48 20.54 15.42 0.47
N GLY A 49 20.31 15.54 -0.83
CA GLY A 49 20.96 14.69 -1.84
C GLY A 49 20.33 13.29 -1.98
N ARG A 50 19.29 12.96 -1.22
CA ARG A 50 18.57 11.67 -1.33
C ARG A 50 18.02 11.45 -2.75
N GLU A 51 17.56 12.53 -3.43
CA GLU A 51 17.09 12.45 -4.81
C GLU A 51 18.16 12.02 -5.81
N LYS A 52 19.40 12.47 -5.62
CA LYS A 52 20.54 12.07 -6.46
C LYS A 52 20.97 10.63 -6.17
N ARG A 53 21.02 10.25 -4.88
CA ARG A 53 21.41 8.89 -4.48
C ARG A 53 20.43 7.85 -4.98
N LEU A 54 19.11 8.12 -4.87
CA LEU A 54 18.05 7.24 -5.36
C LEU A 54 17.82 7.36 -6.87
N GLN A 55 18.39 8.37 -7.55
CA GLN A 55 18.10 8.70 -8.94
C GLN A 55 16.58 8.76 -9.18
N ILE A 56 15.87 9.50 -8.32
CA ILE A 56 14.41 9.42 -8.21
C ILE A 56 13.68 9.81 -9.51
N ASP A 57 14.25 10.72 -10.31
CA ASP A 57 13.70 11.05 -11.62
C ASP A 57 13.73 9.84 -12.56
N ARG A 58 14.84 9.09 -12.58
CA ARG A 58 14.95 7.83 -13.33
C ARG A 58 13.97 6.77 -12.82
N VAL A 59 13.75 6.68 -11.51
CA VAL A 59 12.73 5.79 -10.92
C VAL A 59 11.35 6.15 -11.46
N MET A 60 10.98 7.44 -11.45
CA MET A 60 9.70 7.90 -11.97
C MET A 60 9.55 7.66 -13.49
N ASP A 61 10.63 7.82 -14.27
CA ASP A 61 10.64 7.52 -15.71
C ASP A 61 10.40 6.02 -15.96
N LEU A 62 11.09 5.16 -15.22
CA LEU A 62 10.94 3.70 -15.30
C LEU A 62 9.55 3.24 -14.86
N LEU A 63 8.90 3.93 -13.93
CA LEU A 63 7.51 3.72 -13.55
C LEU A 63 6.53 4.34 -14.54
N GLN A 64 7.00 5.05 -15.58
CA GLN A 64 6.21 5.74 -16.59
C GLN A 64 5.28 6.83 -16.03
N LEU A 65 5.69 7.48 -14.93
CA LEU A 65 4.94 8.58 -14.34
C LEU A 65 5.10 9.84 -15.18
N LYS A 66 3.98 10.37 -15.65
CA LYS A 66 3.92 11.54 -16.52
C LYS A 66 2.87 12.56 -16.06
N ALA A 67 2.86 13.73 -16.67
CA ALA A 67 1.84 14.74 -16.39
C ALA A 67 0.43 14.14 -16.50
N GLY A 68 -0.42 14.42 -15.50
CA GLY A 68 -1.78 13.91 -15.38
C GLY A 68 -1.90 12.51 -14.74
N SER A 69 -0.79 11.81 -14.43
CA SER A 69 -0.85 10.49 -13.78
C SER A 69 -1.43 10.57 -12.36
N THR A 70 -2.17 9.53 -11.97
CA THR A 70 -2.52 9.26 -10.57
C THR A 70 -1.58 8.20 -10.02
N VAL A 71 -0.85 8.54 -8.94
CA VAL A 71 0.24 7.73 -8.38
C VAL A 71 -0.05 7.43 -6.92
N ALA A 72 0.24 6.21 -6.45
CA ALA A 72 0.27 5.89 -5.03
C ALA A 72 1.71 5.83 -4.50
N ASP A 73 1.92 6.48 -3.36
CA ASP A 73 3.10 6.38 -2.49
C ASP A 73 2.65 5.60 -1.26
N ILE A 74 3.02 4.32 -1.17
CA ILE A 74 2.59 3.39 -0.12
C ILE A 74 3.65 3.38 0.99
N GLY A 75 3.22 3.65 2.24
CA GLY A 75 4.13 3.88 3.36
C GLY A 75 4.92 5.16 3.15
N ALA A 76 4.21 6.26 2.90
CA ALA A 76 4.79 7.52 2.41
C ALA A 76 5.69 8.24 3.43
N GLY A 77 5.59 7.91 4.74
CA GLY A 77 6.42 8.48 5.81
C GLY A 77 6.36 10.00 5.87
N SER A 78 7.47 10.67 5.55
CA SER A 78 7.52 12.14 5.48
C SER A 78 6.88 12.74 4.20
N GLY A 79 6.38 11.90 3.28
CA GLY A 79 5.93 12.34 1.96
C GLY A 79 7.08 12.77 1.04
N TRP A 80 8.29 12.27 1.30
CA TRP A 80 9.46 12.64 0.52
C TRP A 80 9.31 12.31 -0.97
N PHE A 81 8.83 11.11 -1.30
CA PHE A 81 8.54 10.73 -2.67
C PHE A 81 7.26 11.42 -3.17
N SER A 82 6.23 11.52 -2.32
CA SER A 82 4.95 12.16 -2.67
C SER A 82 5.13 13.56 -3.25
N VAL A 83 6.02 14.39 -2.65
CA VAL A 83 6.33 15.75 -3.14
C VAL A 83 6.94 15.73 -4.55
N ARG A 84 7.85 14.81 -4.81
CA ARG A 84 8.53 14.68 -6.11
C ARG A 84 7.60 14.15 -7.18
N ALA A 85 6.79 13.15 -6.83
CA ALA A 85 5.75 12.64 -7.70
C ALA A 85 4.69 13.71 -8.01
N ALA A 86 4.27 14.52 -7.02
CA ALA A 86 3.29 15.59 -7.22
C ALA A 86 3.77 16.66 -8.21
N ARG A 87 5.05 17.02 -8.13
CA ARG A 87 5.68 17.94 -9.11
C ARG A 87 5.78 17.32 -10.50
N ARG A 88 6.12 16.01 -10.59
CA ARG A 88 6.21 15.26 -11.84
C ARG A 88 4.86 15.16 -12.55
N VAL A 89 3.80 14.82 -11.82
CA VAL A 89 2.48 14.63 -12.42
C VAL A 89 1.73 15.95 -12.67
N GLY A 90 2.14 17.03 -12.01
CA GLY A 90 1.58 18.37 -12.18
C GLY A 90 0.16 18.53 -11.67
N ALA A 91 -0.43 19.70 -11.87
CA ALA A 91 -1.74 20.07 -11.30
C ALA A 91 -2.90 19.17 -11.76
N ASN A 92 -2.81 18.57 -12.94
CA ASN A 92 -3.83 17.66 -13.48
C ASN A 92 -3.64 16.19 -13.03
N GLY A 93 -2.51 15.89 -12.38
CA GLY A 93 -2.24 14.58 -11.78
C GLY A 93 -2.59 14.56 -10.29
N ARG A 94 -2.45 13.39 -9.66
CA ARG A 94 -2.73 13.20 -8.23
C ARG A 94 -1.74 12.25 -7.61
N VAL A 95 -1.36 12.50 -6.36
CA VAL A 95 -0.56 11.57 -5.55
C VAL A 95 -1.37 11.16 -4.33
N ILE A 96 -1.65 9.87 -4.21
CA ILE A 96 -2.24 9.26 -3.02
C ILE A 96 -1.06 8.90 -2.11
N ALA A 97 -0.85 9.69 -1.07
CA ALA A 97 0.21 9.50 -0.09
C ALA A 97 -0.35 8.74 1.11
N GLU A 98 -0.20 7.43 1.08
CA GLU A 98 -0.76 6.54 2.08
C GLU A 98 0.27 6.18 3.14
N ASP A 99 -0.18 6.16 4.40
CA ASP A 99 0.58 5.65 5.54
C ASP A 99 -0.37 5.11 6.61
N ILE A 100 0.06 4.08 7.35
CA ILE A 100 -0.70 3.52 8.48
C ILE A 100 -0.54 4.35 9.77
N ASN A 101 0.45 5.24 9.81
CA ASN A 101 0.71 6.12 10.94
C ASN A 101 -0.01 7.46 10.77
N ALA A 102 -0.99 7.74 11.62
CA ALA A 102 -1.74 9.01 11.59
C ALA A 102 -0.85 10.26 11.73
N LYS A 103 0.30 10.16 12.43
CA LYS A 103 1.27 11.26 12.52
C LYS A 103 1.96 11.51 11.17
N ALA A 104 2.27 10.46 10.42
CA ALA A 104 2.83 10.59 9.08
C ALA A 104 1.82 11.24 8.13
N VAL A 105 0.56 10.82 8.17
CA VAL A 105 -0.52 11.43 7.37
C VAL A 105 -0.67 12.92 7.67
N ALA A 106 -0.68 13.31 8.96
CA ALA A 106 -0.72 14.71 9.37
C ALA A 106 0.52 15.50 8.92
N TYR A 107 1.70 14.89 9.00
CA TYR A 107 2.95 15.49 8.54
C TYR A 107 2.93 15.74 7.02
N ILE A 108 2.48 14.75 6.24
CA ILE A 108 2.32 14.88 4.78
C ILE A 108 1.36 16.00 4.43
N GLN A 109 0.23 16.11 5.14
CA GLN A 109 -0.75 17.18 4.91
C GLN A 109 -0.14 18.57 5.14
N GLN A 110 0.57 18.75 6.25
CA GLN A 110 1.27 20.01 6.55
C GLN A 110 2.36 20.32 5.51
N ARG A 111 3.08 19.29 5.08
CA ARG A 111 4.11 19.42 4.04
C ARG A 111 3.50 19.83 2.69
N ALA A 112 2.43 19.19 2.27
CA ALA A 112 1.73 19.52 1.03
C ALA A 112 1.26 21.00 1.03
N GLN A 113 0.73 21.48 2.16
CA GLN A 113 0.34 22.89 2.33
C GLN A 113 1.55 23.83 2.27
N ARG A 114 2.62 23.52 2.99
CA ARG A 114 3.85 24.31 3.03
C ARG A 114 4.55 24.42 1.68
N GLU A 115 4.47 23.35 0.88
CA GLU A 115 5.07 23.26 -0.45
C GLU A 115 4.10 23.62 -1.59
N HIS A 116 2.88 24.07 -1.26
CA HIS A 116 1.82 24.45 -2.20
C HIS A 116 1.46 23.35 -3.23
N LEU A 117 1.41 22.10 -2.79
CA LEU A 117 1.11 20.92 -3.60
C LEU A 117 -0.31 20.40 -3.32
N ALA A 118 -1.32 21.06 -3.92
CA ALA A 118 -2.73 20.71 -3.72
C ALA A 118 -3.12 19.34 -4.32
N ASN A 119 -2.25 18.74 -5.14
CA ASN A 119 -2.47 17.46 -5.79
C ASN A 119 -1.94 16.25 -4.97
N ILE A 120 -1.46 16.46 -3.75
CA ILE A 120 -1.17 15.40 -2.78
C ILE A 120 -2.42 15.15 -1.94
N VAL A 121 -2.85 13.89 -1.86
CA VAL A 121 -3.98 13.43 -1.06
C VAL A 121 -3.44 12.47 0.01
N PRO A 122 -3.26 12.93 1.27
CA PRO A 122 -2.87 12.06 2.36
C PRO A 122 -4.00 11.08 2.70
N VAL A 123 -3.66 9.81 2.91
CA VAL A 123 -4.61 8.75 3.22
C VAL A 123 -4.12 7.95 4.43
N LEU A 124 -4.98 7.78 5.43
CA LEU A 124 -4.72 6.87 6.54
C LEU A 124 -5.19 5.47 6.16
N GLY A 125 -4.24 4.61 5.88
CA GLY A 125 -4.46 3.20 5.64
C GLY A 125 -4.59 2.38 6.92
N THR A 126 -4.57 1.07 6.74
CA THR A 126 -4.43 0.09 7.82
C THR A 126 -3.30 -0.89 7.43
N PRO A 127 -2.77 -1.71 8.35
CA PRO A 127 -1.72 -2.67 8.03
C PRO A 127 -2.02 -3.59 6.84
N ASP A 128 -3.31 -3.84 6.54
CA ASP A 128 -3.76 -4.78 5.51
C ASP A 128 -4.44 -4.09 4.31
N ASP A 129 -4.81 -2.81 4.45
CA ASP A 129 -5.58 -2.11 3.41
C ASP A 129 -5.12 -0.65 3.26
N PRO A 130 -4.44 -0.31 2.15
CA PRO A 130 -3.99 1.04 1.86
C PRO A 130 -5.11 1.98 1.37
N LYS A 131 -6.38 1.58 1.43
CA LYS A 131 -7.57 2.38 1.09
C LYS A 131 -7.52 3.00 -0.30
N LEU A 132 -7.01 2.26 -1.27
CA LEU A 132 -6.88 2.72 -2.66
C LEU A 132 -8.17 2.49 -3.44
N THR A 133 -8.52 3.44 -4.31
CA THR A 133 -9.69 3.31 -5.19
C THR A 133 -9.39 2.30 -6.32
N PRO A 134 -10.26 1.31 -6.58
CA PRO A 134 -10.05 0.37 -7.66
C PRO A 134 -9.90 1.04 -9.03
N ASN A 135 -9.02 0.49 -9.87
CA ASN A 135 -8.75 0.90 -11.26
C ASN A 135 -8.50 2.41 -11.45
N SER A 136 -7.80 3.04 -10.49
CA SER A 136 -7.55 4.49 -10.47
C SER A 136 -6.09 4.87 -10.69
N LEU A 137 -5.14 3.96 -10.42
CA LEU A 137 -3.72 4.28 -10.39
C LEU A 137 -3.03 4.03 -11.73
N ASP A 138 -2.25 5.01 -12.19
CA ASP A 138 -1.34 4.91 -13.34
C ASP A 138 0.05 4.37 -12.94
N GLY A 139 0.35 4.38 -11.63
CA GLY A 139 1.57 3.79 -11.08
C GLY A 139 1.56 3.83 -9.56
N ALA A 140 2.48 3.07 -8.95
CA ALA A 140 2.69 3.05 -7.50
C ALA A 140 4.15 2.81 -7.15
N LEU A 141 4.58 3.28 -5.97
CA LEU A 141 5.89 2.98 -5.41
C LEU A 141 5.76 2.62 -3.92
N MET A 142 6.48 1.59 -3.51
CA MET A 142 6.85 1.29 -2.14
C MET A 142 8.35 1.59 -1.98
N LEU A 143 8.68 2.64 -1.22
CA LEU A 143 10.05 3.10 -1.03
C LEU A 143 10.53 2.82 0.39
N LYS A 144 11.28 1.74 0.57
CA LYS A 144 11.83 1.33 1.87
C LYS A 144 10.76 1.03 2.92
N VAL A 145 9.70 0.30 2.52
CA VAL A 145 8.56 -0.03 3.38
C VAL A 145 8.14 -1.49 3.29
N TYR A 146 8.47 -2.21 2.20
CA TYR A 146 7.97 -3.57 2.01
C TYR A 146 8.36 -4.51 3.16
N HIS A 147 9.57 -4.36 3.71
CA HIS A 147 10.08 -5.12 4.85
C HIS A 147 9.30 -4.88 6.17
N GLU A 148 8.40 -3.90 6.23
CA GLU A 148 7.53 -3.60 7.38
C GLU A 148 6.12 -4.20 7.22
N ILE A 149 5.75 -4.69 6.02
CA ILE A 149 4.41 -5.20 5.74
C ILE A 149 4.27 -6.62 6.27
N ALA A 150 3.40 -6.81 7.27
CA ALA A 150 3.19 -8.11 7.91
C ALA A 150 2.37 -9.08 7.05
N HIS A 151 1.41 -8.55 6.27
CA HIS A 151 0.50 -9.36 5.46
C HIS A 151 0.52 -8.91 3.99
N PRO A 152 1.64 -9.10 3.24
CA PRO A 152 1.77 -8.67 1.86
C PRO A 152 0.62 -9.13 0.94
N PRO A 153 0.07 -10.36 1.07
CA PRO A 153 -1.03 -10.78 0.19
C PRO A 153 -2.25 -9.87 0.25
N LEU A 154 -2.58 -9.30 1.43
CA LEU A 154 -3.73 -8.41 1.60
C LEU A 154 -3.47 -7.03 0.98
N VAL A 155 -2.32 -6.45 1.28
CA VAL A 155 -1.90 -5.15 0.71
C VAL A 155 -1.76 -5.23 -0.81
N LEU A 156 -1.12 -6.29 -1.31
CA LEU A 156 -0.90 -6.50 -2.74
C LEU A 156 -2.20 -6.77 -3.51
N ALA A 157 -3.19 -7.46 -2.91
CA ALA A 157 -4.50 -7.65 -3.52
C ALA A 157 -5.23 -6.31 -3.71
N ASN A 158 -5.22 -5.43 -2.69
CA ASN A 158 -5.78 -4.09 -2.76
C ASN A 158 -5.07 -3.22 -3.80
N LEU A 159 -3.73 -3.25 -3.81
CA LEU A 159 -2.93 -2.53 -4.81
C LEU A 159 -3.22 -3.04 -6.23
N ARG A 160 -3.30 -4.37 -6.42
CA ARG A 160 -3.61 -4.96 -7.73
C ARG A 160 -4.98 -4.53 -8.24
N ALA A 161 -5.98 -4.44 -7.37
CA ALA A 161 -7.30 -3.92 -7.72
C ALA A 161 -7.26 -2.43 -8.11
N ALA A 162 -6.40 -1.65 -7.45
CA ALA A 162 -6.30 -0.21 -7.68
C ALA A 162 -5.54 0.17 -8.96
N LEU A 163 -4.58 -0.63 -9.39
CA LEU A 163 -3.79 -0.36 -10.60
C LEU A 163 -4.63 -0.54 -11.87
N LYS A 164 -4.50 0.40 -12.81
CA LYS A 164 -5.03 0.27 -14.16
C LYS A 164 -4.30 -0.82 -14.96
N PRO A 165 -4.88 -1.37 -16.04
CA PRO A 165 -4.17 -2.26 -16.95
C PRO A 165 -2.87 -1.61 -17.47
N GLY A 166 -1.75 -2.33 -17.38
CA GLY A 166 -0.44 -1.85 -17.83
C GLY A 166 0.27 -0.86 -16.90
N ALA A 167 -0.39 -0.41 -15.83
CA ALA A 167 0.25 0.43 -14.82
C ALA A 167 1.42 -0.30 -14.13
N ARG A 168 2.51 0.44 -13.85
CA ARG A 168 3.70 -0.10 -13.22
C ARG A 168 3.68 0.11 -11.72
N PHE A 169 4.11 -0.92 -11.00
CA PHE A 169 4.31 -0.89 -9.56
C PHE A 169 5.79 -1.14 -9.24
N GLY A 170 6.40 -0.27 -8.45
CA GLY A 170 7.79 -0.33 -8.05
C GLY A 170 7.97 -0.65 -6.58
N ILE A 171 8.98 -1.46 -6.25
CA ILE A 171 9.47 -1.67 -4.89
C ILE A 171 10.96 -1.35 -4.87
N ILE A 172 11.34 -0.38 -4.05
CA ILE A 172 12.74 -0.12 -3.71
C ILE A 172 12.94 -0.53 -2.27
N ASP A 173 13.79 -1.53 -2.03
CA ASP A 173 14.11 -1.96 -0.68
C ASP A 173 15.56 -2.44 -0.59
N ARG A 174 16.01 -2.80 0.62
CA ARG A 174 17.34 -3.31 0.91
C ARG A 174 17.31 -4.83 1.10
N ASN A 175 18.33 -5.53 0.60
CA ASN A 175 18.53 -6.92 0.99
C ASN A 175 18.79 -7.02 2.50
N GLY A 176 18.05 -7.88 3.17
CA GLY A 176 18.10 -8.08 4.61
C GLY A 176 17.37 -9.34 5.05
N ASN A 177 17.11 -9.47 6.35
CA ASN A 177 16.48 -10.64 6.94
C ASN A 177 15.04 -10.40 7.44
N GLY A 178 14.49 -9.23 7.19
CA GLY A 178 13.16 -8.80 7.65
C GLY A 178 13.21 -7.98 8.95
N GLY A 179 14.05 -8.34 9.90
CA GLY A 179 14.18 -7.63 11.18
C GLY A 179 15.22 -6.51 11.21
N ASP A 180 15.94 -6.28 10.13
CA ASP A 180 17.05 -5.33 10.00
C ASP A 180 16.79 -4.19 9.00
N HIS A 181 15.52 -3.80 8.83
CA HIS A 181 15.05 -2.80 7.87
C HIS A 181 15.43 -3.14 6.42
N GLY A 182 15.26 -4.40 6.06
CA GLY A 182 15.44 -4.91 4.71
C GLY A 182 14.94 -6.34 4.58
N LEU A 183 14.57 -6.75 3.38
CA LEU A 183 14.10 -8.10 3.07
C LEU A 183 14.81 -8.60 1.82
N LYS A 184 15.07 -9.92 1.75
CA LYS A 184 15.71 -10.53 0.58
C LYS A 184 14.87 -10.27 -0.68
N GLU A 185 15.52 -9.81 -1.74
CA GLU A 185 14.90 -9.58 -3.05
C GLU A 185 14.08 -10.78 -3.55
N SER A 186 14.60 -12.01 -3.33
CA SER A 186 13.93 -13.24 -3.76
C SER A 186 12.58 -13.47 -3.07
N ILE A 187 12.48 -13.13 -1.78
CA ILE A 187 11.21 -13.24 -1.02
C ILE A 187 10.20 -12.23 -1.56
N VAL A 188 10.61 -10.97 -1.70
CA VAL A 188 9.74 -9.90 -2.23
C VAL A 188 9.21 -10.26 -3.62
N ARG A 189 10.09 -10.73 -4.52
CA ARG A 189 9.68 -11.15 -5.86
C ARG A 189 8.66 -12.27 -5.81
N GLU A 190 8.93 -13.33 -5.05
CA GLU A 190 8.04 -14.48 -4.94
C GLU A 190 6.65 -14.10 -4.41
N GLU A 191 6.57 -13.31 -3.34
CA GLU A 191 5.29 -12.87 -2.76
C GLU A 191 4.49 -11.99 -3.72
N VAL A 192 5.16 -11.08 -4.43
CA VAL A 192 4.50 -10.19 -5.41
C VAL A 192 4.01 -10.98 -6.62
N GLU A 193 4.78 -11.97 -7.09
CA GLU A 193 4.35 -12.84 -8.19
C GLU A 193 3.19 -13.75 -7.78
N GLN A 194 3.20 -14.29 -6.57
CA GLN A 194 2.07 -15.06 -6.02
C GLN A 194 0.80 -14.22 -5.87
N ALA A 195 0.92 -12.90 -5.64
CA ALA A 195 -0.20 -11.98 -5.61
C ALA A 195 -0.76 -11.60 -6.99
N GLY A 196 -0.28 -12.22 -8.09
CA GLY A 196 -0.79 -12.04 -9.45
C GLY A 196 -0.15 -10.86 -10.18
N PHE A 197 1.09 -10.55 -9.86
CA PHE A 197 1.93 -9.63 -10.61
C PHE A 197 2.98 -10.39 -11.42
N ARG A 198 3.56 -9.72 -12.42
CA ARG A 198 4.71 -10.21 -13.17
C ARG A 198 5.82 -9.19 -13.11
N GLN A 199 7.02 -9.61 -12.71
CA GLN A 199 8.19 -8.76 -12.75
C GLN A 199 8.55 -8.42 -14.21
N VAL A 200 8.79 -7.14 -14.49
CA VAL A 200 9.18 -6.65 -15.82
C VAL A 200 10.56 -6.02 -15.86
N ALA A 201 11.10 -5.62 -14.72
CA ALA A 201 12.46 -5.10 -14.63
C ALA A 201 13.05 -5.25 -13.22
N ARG A 202 14.39 -5.20 -13.16
CA ARG A 202 15.19 -5.19 -11.93
C ARG A 202 16.39 -4.26 -12.11
N TYR A 203 16.64 -3.44 -11.11
CA TYR A 203 17.76 -2.49 -11.06
C TYR A 203 18.42 -2.48 -9.67
N ASP A 204 19.66 -1.99 -9.59
CA ASP A 204 20.45 -1.84 -8.37
C ASP A 204 21.10 -0.46 -8.21
N PHE A 205 20.72 0.50 -9.06
CA PHE A 205 21.30 1.83 -9.07
C PHE A 205 20.84 2.75 -7.93
N THR A 206 19.85 2.35 -7.14
CA THR A 206 19.25 3.19 -6.09
C THR A 206 20.15 3.39 -4.88
N LYS A 207 21.23 2.64 -4.77
CA LYS A 207 22.29 2.83 -3.78
C LYS A 207 23.63 2.31 -4.30
N ALA A 208 24.70 3.10 -4.09
CA ALA A 208 26.02 2.82 -4.65
C ALA A 208 26.68 1.54 -4.11
N ASP A 209 26.31 1.08 -2.90
CA ASP A 209 26.84 -0.13 -2.29
C ASP A 209 26.19 -1.43 -2.80
N GLY A 210 25.20 -1.33 -3.72
CA GLY A 210 24.50 -2.47 -4.30
C GLY A 210 23.64 -3.27 -3.33
N GLN A 211 23.42 -2.78 -2.10
CA GLN A 211 22.57 -3.47 -1.13
C GLN A 211 21.08 -3.28 -1.42
N ASP A 212 20.72 -2.21 -2.13
CA ASP A 212 19.36 -1.94 -2.52
C ASP A 212 19.01 -2.59 -3.85
N TYR A 213 17.77 -2.99 -3.99
CA TYR A 213 17.20 -3.39 -5.25
C TYR A 213 15.99 -2.51 -5.60
N PHE A 214 15.73 -2.38 -6.89
CA PHE A 214 14.52 -1.78 -7.42
C PHE A 214 13.85 -2.75 -8.38
N LEU A 215 12.69 -3.27 -7.99
CA LEU A 215 11.87 -4.19 -8.77
C LEU A 215 10.69 -3.46 -9.35
N ILE A 216 10.34 -3.78 -10.61
CA ILE A 216 9.17 -3.23 -11.28
C ILE A 216 8.28 -4.38 -11.72
N PHE A 217 6.99 -4.23 -11.43
CA PHE A 217 5.96 -5.20 -11.71
C PHE A 217 4.80 -4.56 -12.50
N VAL A 218 4.05 -5.43 -13.20
CA VAL A 218 2.74 -5.13 -13.78
C VAL A 218 1.75 -6.20 -13.33
N LYS A 219 0.48 -5.85 -13.19
CA LYS A 219 -0.54 -6.87 -12.89
C LYS A 219 -0.77 -7.79 -14.08
N GLN A 220 -0.97 -9.06 -13.80
CA GLN A 220 -1.41 -10.08 -14.76
C GLN A 220 -2.92 -10.04 -14.95
#